data_898aec83618165de51cb997bbf813aa4
#
_entry.id   898aec83618165de51cb997bbf813aa4
#
_cell.length_a   1.000
_cell.length_b   1.000
_cell.length_c   1.000
_cell.angle_alpha   90.00
_cell.angle_beta   90.00
_cell.angle_gamma   90.00
#
_symmetry.space_group_name_H-M   'P 1'
#
loop_
_entity.id
_entity.type
_entity.pdbx_description
1 polymer ?
#
loop_
_entity_poly.entity_id
_entity_poly.type
_entity_poly.pdbx_seq_one_letter_code
_entity_poly.pdbx_strand_id
1 'polypeptide(L)' 'MASFIWHINTNGRDDKIYMDNIEVSDNEININATYKTTGRALLAPYVCVIHVTVPKDIYNEQEIYWNISEQFKIQ' A
#
# COMPACT_ATOMS: atom_id res chain seq x y z
N MET A 1 -17.93 -8.10 -4.24
CA MET A 1 -16.85 -7.37 -3.55
C MET A 1 -15.69 -7.16 -4.50
N ALA A 2 -15.19 -5.95 -4.61
CA ALA A 2 -14.03 -5.64 -5.44
C ALA A 2 -12.77 -5.74 -4.59
N SER A 3 -11.73 -6.34 -5.13
CA SER A 3 -10.46 -6.52 -4.43
C SER A 3 -9.32 -5.89 -5.22
N PHE A 4 -8.46 -5.18 -4.52
CA PHE A 4 -7.31 -4.51 -5.12
C PHE A 4 -6.06 -4.88 -4.35
N ILE A 5 -4.99 -5.17 -5.08
CA ILE A 5 -3.71 -5.58 -4.48
C ILE A 5 -2.60 -4.67 -5.00
N TRP A 6 -1.82 -4.15 -4.07
CA TRP A 6 -0.59 -3.43 -4.38
C TRP A 6 0.56 -4.18 -3.72
N HIS A 7 1.66 -4.32 -4.42
CA HIS A 7 2.82 -4.99 -3.86
C HIS A 7 4.11 -4.30 -4.29
N ILE A 8 5.12 -4.43 -3.44
CA ILE A 8 6.46 -3.95 -3.75
C ILE A 8 7.48 -4.98 -3.29
N ASN A 9 8.47 -5.21 -4.12
CA ASN A 9 9.60 -6.04 -3.76
C ASN A 9 10.57 -5.21 -2.95
N THR A 10 11.01 -5.73 -1.82
CA THR A 10 11.94 -5.04 -0.95
C THR A 10 13.07 -5.98 -0.55
N ASN A 11 14.24 -5.41 -0.31
CA ASN A 11 15.39 -6.16 0.16
C ASN A 11 15.59 -6.02 1.67
N GLY A 12 14.65 -5.36 2.36
CA GLY A 12 14.78 -5.07 3.77
C GLY A 12 13.86 -5.91 4.62
N ARG A 13 14.42 -6.70 5.53
CA ARG A 13 13.64 -7.50 6.48
C ARG A 13 12.76 -6.63 7.37
N ASP A 14 13.27 -5.46 7.74
CA ASP A 14 12.61 -4.56 8.68
C ASP A 14 11.73 -3.54 7.98
N ASP A 15 11.60 -3.65 6.65
CA ASP A 15 10.71 -2.78 5.89
C ASP A 15 9.27 -3.12 6.21
N LYS A 16 8.46 -2.09 6.38
CA LYS A 16 7.05 -2.25 6.74
C LYS A 16 6.20 -1.27 5.99
N ILE A 17 4.94 -1.65 5.81
CA ILE A 17 3.96 -0.76 5.22
C ILE A 17 2.80 -0.56 6.20
N TYR A 18 2.34 0.67 6.33
CA TYR A 18 1.26 1.05 7.24
C TYR A 18 0.15 1.71 6.45
N MET A 19 -1.08 1.25 6.69
CA MET A 19 -2.26 1.89 6.11
C MET A 19 -2.59 3.14 6.92
N ASP A 20 -2.68 4.28 6.24
CA ASP A 20 -3.07 5.53 6.88
C ASP A 20 -4.58 5.69 6.82
N ASN A 21 -5.15 5.76 5.62
CA ASN A 21 -6.60 5.82 5.45
C ASN A 21 -6.99 5.44 4.02
N ILE A 22 -8.28 5.29 3.80
CA ILE A 22 -8.86 5.07 2.48
C ILE A 22 -9.97 6.09 2.32
N GLU A 23 -9.88 6.91 1.25
CA GLU A 23 -10.89 7.91 0.93
C GLU A 23 -11.64 7.47 -0.31
N VAL A 24 -12.97 7.41 -0.20
CA VAL A 24 -13.84 6.98 -1.28
C VAL A 24 -14.72 8.15 -1.70
N SER A 25 -14.72 8.44 -2.99
CA SER A 25 -15.63 9.41 -3.59
C SER A 25 -16.36 8.77 -4.75
N ASP A 26 -17.21 9.55 -5.44
CA ASP A 26 -17.98 9.03 -6.56
C ASP A 26 -17.12 8.59 -7.74
N ASN A 27 -15.96 9.23 -7.91
CA ASN A 27 -15.11 9.03 -9.08
C ASN A 27 -13.79 8.33 -8.78
N GLU A 28 -13.38 8.27 -7.51
CA GLU A 28 -12.05 7.75 -7.18
C GLU A 28 -12.00 7.14 -5.79
N ILE A 29 -11.07 6.21 -5.63
CA ILE A 29 -10.73 5.63 -4.34
C ILE A 29 -9.24 5.89 -4.12
N ASN A 30 -8.93 6.64 -3.07
CA ASN A 30 -7.55 6.96 -2.71
C ASN A 30 -7.12 6.09 -1.54
N ILE A 31 -6.12 5.26 -1.76
CA ILE A 31 -5.58 4.38 -0.74
C ILE A 31 -4.26 4.97 -0.29
N ASN A 32 -4.26 5.52 0.92
CA ASN A 32 -3.11 6.23 1.47
C ASN A 32 -2.38 5.35 2.46
N ALA A 33 -1.09 5.16 2.21
CA ALA A 33 -0.25 4.30 3.04
C ALA A 33 1.16 4.87 3.14
N THR A 34 1.91 4.40 4.14
CA THR A 34 3.29 4.81 4.35
C THR A 34 4.17 3.57 4.35
N TYR A 35 5.17 3.57 3.49
CA TYR A 35 6.19 2.54 3.40
C TYR A 35 7.44 3.02 4.14
N LYS A 36 7.85 2.28 5.16
CA LYS A 36 9.04 2.61 5.96
C LYS A 36 10.13 1.61 5.69
N THR A 37 11.30 2.10 5.33
CA THR A 37 12.45 1.26 5.06
C THR A 37 13.64 1.71 5.89
N THR A 38 14.42 0.74 6.38
CA THR A 38 15.66 0.99 7.09
C THR A 38 16.84 1.12 6.14
N GLY A 39 16.64 0.74 4.88
CA GLY A 39 17.69 0.75 3.89
C GLY A 39 18.67 -0.41 4.01
N ARG A 40 18.40 -1.37 4.88
CA ARG A 40 19.25 -2.55 5.02
C ARG A 40 18.99 -3.52 3.88
N ALA A 41 20.03 -3.84 3.15
CA ALA A 41 19.95 -4.85 2.11
C ALA A 41 20.11 -6.24 2.73
N LEU A 42 19.26 -7.17 2.31
CA LEU A 42 19.34 -8.56 2.70
C LEU A 42 19.59 -9.44 1.47
N LEU A 43 20.07 -10.64 1.72
CA LEU A 43 20.34 -11.59 0.64
C LEU A 43 19.06 -12.12 0.02
N ALA A 44 17.97 -12.19 0.79
CA ALA A 44 16.68 -12.69 0.31
C ALA A 44 15.70 -11.54 0.12
N PRO A 45 15.00 -11.47 -1.03
CA PRO A 45 13.99 -10.44 -1.24
C PRO A 45 12.72 -10.74 -0.44
N TYR A 46 12.04 -9.69 -0.04
CA TYR A 46 10.74 -9.76 0.61
C TYR A 46 9.72 -8.99 -0.21
N VAL A 47 8.45 -9.33 -0.03
CA VAL A 47 7.35 -8.63 -0.70
C VAL A 47 6.45 -8.03 0.36
N CYS A 48 6.18 -6.74 0.25
CA CYS A 48 5.17 -6.05 1.06
C CYS A 48 3.91 -5.93 0.22
N VAL A 49 2.77 -6.30 0.79
CA VAL A 49 1.49 -6.36 0.07
C VAL A 49 0.43 -5.57 0.82
N ILE A 50 -0.33 -4.78 0.09
CA ILE A 50 -1.57 -4.18 0.58
C ILE A 50 -2.72 -4.84 -0.18
N HIS A 51 -3.67 -5.40 0.56
CA HIS A 51 -4.88 -5.98 -0.02
C HIS A 51 -6.08 -5.23 0.52
N VAL A 52 -6.84 -4.60 -0.38
CA VAL A 52 -8.02 -3.82 -0.04
C VAL A 52 -9.25 -4.44 -0.69
N THR A 53 -10.29 -4.63 0.10
CA THR A 53 -11.58 -5.08 -0.41
C THR A 53 -12.60 -3.98 -0.22
N VAL A 54 -13.41 -3.74 -1.25
CA VAL A 54 -14.44 -2.70 -1.25
C VAL A 54 -15.80 -3.38 -1.44
N PRO A 55 -16.78 -3.16 -0.53
CA PRO A 55 -18.11 -3.71 -0.69
C PRO A 55 -18.77 -3.22 -1.98
N LYS A 56 -19.66 -4.04 -2.54
CA LYS A 56 -20.36 -3.71 -3.78
C LYS A 56 -21.19 -2.44 -3.67
N ASP A 57 -21.72 -2.15 -2.49
CA ASP A 57 -22.53 -0.97 -2.25
C ASP A 57 -21.74 0.32 -2.42
N ILE A 58 -20.45 0.25 -2.20
CA ILE A 58 -19.55 1.41 -2.23
C ILE A 58 -18.80 1.48 -3.55
N TYR A 59 -18.47 0.32 -4.12
CA TYR A 59 -17.68 0.27 -5.34
C TYR A 59 -18.54 0.61 -6.57
N ASN A 60 -18.13 1.64 -7.30
CA ASN A 60 -18.82 2.12 -8.49
C ASN A 60 -17.83 2.37 -9.62
N GLU A 61 -16.93 1.40 -9.83
CA GLU A 61 -15.90 1.47 -10.88
C GLU A 61 -15.04 2.72 -10.81
N GLN A 62 -14.82 3.25 -9.61
CA GLN A 62 -13.94 4.39 -9.40
C GLN A 62 -12.50 4.07 -9.81
N GLU A 63 -11.76 5.08 -10.18
CA GLU A 63 -10.32 4.93 -10.39
C GLU A 63 -9.62 4.73 -9.05
N ILE A 64 -8.65 3.82 -9.03
CA ILE A 64 -7.92 3.48 -7.82
C ILE A 64 -6.57 4.20 -7.85
N TYR A 65 -6.29 4.98 -6.81
CA TYR A 65 -5.03 5.68 -6.65
C TYR A 65 -4.31 5.15 -5.41
N TRP A 66 -3.12 4.65 -5.64
CA TRP A 66 -2.25 4.15 -4.58
C TRP A 66 -1.28 5.26 -4.19
N ASN A 67 -1.61 5.97 -3.12
CA ASN A 67 -0.78 7.08 -2.63
C ASN A 67 0.15 6.56 -1.55
N ILE A 68 1.28 6.04 -1.96
CA ILE A 68 2.23 5.41 -1.06
C ILE A 68 3.37 6.38 -0.80
N SER A 69 3.47 6.84 0.44
CA SER A 69 4.57 7.69 0.89
C SER A 69 5.73 6.81 1.34
N GLU A 70 6.91 7.10 0.86
CA GLU A 70 8.10 6.37 1.26
C GLU A 70 8.88 7.16 2.30
N GLN A 71 9.15 6.53 3.44
CA GLN A 71 9.96 7.13 4.50
C GLN A 71 11.19 6.28 4.73
N PHE A 72 12.31 6.94 4.75
CA PHE A 72 13.61 6.31 4.98
C PHE A 72 14.05 6.61 6.41
N LYS A 73 14.24 5.56 7.19
CA LYS A 73 14.69 5.71 8.58
C LYS A 73 16.15 5.30 8.69
N ILE A 74 17.00 6.27 8.97
CA ILE A 74 18.43 6.02 9.18
C ILE A 74 18.63 5.68 10.66
N GLN A 75 19.33 4.60 10.89
CA GLN A 75 19.76 4.22 12.23
C GLN A 75 21.22 4.46 12.41
#